data_0dbf31bf9e10f1dd8fac56eb6879360b
#
_entry.id   0dbf31bf9e10f1dd8fac56eb6879360b
#
_cell.length_a   1.000
_cell.length_b   1.000
_cell.length_c   1.000
_cell.angle_alpha   90.00
_cell.angle_beta   90.00
_cell.angle_gamma   90.00
#
_symmetry.space_group_name_H-M   'P 1'
#
loop_
_entity.id
_entity.type
_entity.pdbx_description
1 polymer ?
#
loop_
_entity_poly.entity_id
_entity_poly.type
_entity_poly.pdbx_seq_one_letter_code
_entity_poly.pdbx_strand_id
1 'polypeptide(L)'
;EMKMHIYAFGSICRGEVDWGSDVDLLACVDGPAPQIDPEKYSLYRYERLQALWGEGNPFAWHLHLESKLLFSSDGSDFLGDLGVPARYTAGDSDCAKFKLLFDNSYEAIRQSTNSSTFHLSCMFLAVRNFATCHSLSLGSPIFSRTSPLLVSPRLDIDPVAFSILTRARLLSTRGYGENIMQDEIATAIKEVTAVPQWMQTLRSYQ
;
A
#
# COMPACT_ATOMS: atom_id res chain seq x y z
N GLU A 1 -31.33 1.48 14.27
CA GLU A 1 -30.55 1.74 13.02
C GLU A 1 -29.12 1.30 13.26
N MET A 2 -28.55 0.64 12.27
CA MET A 2 -27.15 0.17 12.33
C MET A 2 -26.21 1.39 12.25
N LYS A 3 -25.28 1.51 13.20
CA LYS A 3 -24.26 2.55 13.15
C LYS A 3 -23.33 2.30 11.97
N MET A 4 -23.10 3.31 11.12
CA MET A 4 -22.27 3.20 9.93
C MET A 4 -21.61 4.54 9.58
N HIS A 5 -20.33 4.47 9.18
CA HIS A 5 -19.60 5.58 8.59
C HIS A 5 -18.92 5.13 7.31
N ILE A 6 -18.90 6.01 6.30
CA ILE A 6 -18.22 5.76 5.03
C ILE A 6 -17.19 6.86 4.80
N TYR A 7 -15.98 6.46 4.43
CA TYR A 7 -14.87 7.34 4.11
C TYR A 7 -14.32 7.03 2.72
N ALA A 8 -13.90 8.07 2.00
CA ALA A 8 -12.93 7.92 0.92
C ALA A 8 -11.52 8.06 1.48
N PHE A 9 -10.56 7.31 0.97
CA PHE A 9 -9.16 7.42 1.40
C PHE A 9 -8.17 7.17 0.26
N GLY A 10 -6.88 7.40 0.54
CA GLY A 10 -5.79 7.14 -0.39
C GLY A 10 -5.63 8.19 -1.48
N SER A 11 -5.35 7.75 -2.72
CA SER A 11 -4.93 8.61 -3.83
C SER A 11 -5.91 9.74 -4.15
N ILE A 12 -7.21 9.51 -4.03
CA ILE A 12 -8.22 10.56 -4.26
C ILE A 12 -8.08 11.72 -3.27
N CYS A 13 -7.71 11.44 -2.03
CA CYS A 13 -7.51 12.47 -1.00
C CYS A 13 -6.24 13.29 -1.23
N ARG A 14 -5.28 12.77 -2.03
CA ARG A 14 -4.07 13.49 -2.47
C ARG A 14 -4.26 14.23 -3.80
N GLY A 15 -5.39 14.05 -4.48
CA GLY A 15 -5.60 14.56 -5.84
C GLY A 15 -4.85 13.77 -6.93
N GLU A 16 -4.32 12.60 -6.60
CA GLU A 16 -3.63 11.70 -7.53
C GLU A 16 -4.66 10.78 -8.21
N VAL A 17 -5.42 11.33 -9.15
CA VAL A 17 -6.43 10.58 -9.89
C VAL A 17 -5.93 10.37 -11.31
N ASP A 18 -5.71 9.11 -11.69
CA ASP A 18 -5.43 8.68 -13.06
C ASP A 18 -6.54 7.73 -13.57
N TRP A 19 -6.49 7.37 -14.86
CA TRP A 19 -7.48 6.48 -15.46
C TRP A 19 -7.57 5.09 -14.86
N GLY A 20 -6.59 4.68 -14.05
CA GLY A 20 -6.54 3.42 -13.32
C GLY A 20 -6.77 3.58 -11.81
N SER A 21 -7.10 4.77 -11.34
CA SER A 21 -7.34 5.04 -9.92
C SER A 21 -8.78 4.71 -9.55
N ASP A 22 -8.97 3.71 -8.70
CA ASP A 22 -10.23 3.53 -8.01
C ASP A 22 -10.30 4.45 -6.79
N VAL A 23 -11.51 4.81 -6.42
CA VAL A 23 -11.77 5.46 -5.15
C VAL A 23 -11.73 4.37 -4.08
N ASP A 24 -10.73 4.39 -3.22
CA ASP A 24 -10.67 3.51 -2.06
C ASP A 24 -11.72 3.95 -1.06
N LEU A 25 -12.69 3.08 -0.79
CA LEU A 25 -13.78 3.35 0.15
C LEU A 25 -13.65 2.44 1.38
N LEU A 26 -13.77 3.05 2.55
CA LEU A 26 -13.85 2.37 3.83
C LEU A 26 -15.29 2.45 4.35
N ALA A 27 -15.86 1.33 4.75
CA ALA A 27 -17.11 1.28 5.50
C ALA A 27 -16.83 0.78 6.92
N CYS A 28 -17.15 1.61 7.92
CA CYS A 28 -17.08 1.25 9.34
C CYS A 28 -18.48 0.83 9.80
N VAL A 29 -18.58 -0.36 10.39
CA VAL A 29 -19.87 -0.96 10.79
C VAL A 29 -19.76 -1.61 12.16
N ASP A 30 -20.88 -1.71 12.87
CA ASP A 30 -21.00 -2.38 14.18
C ASP A 30 -21.39 -3.86 14.09
N GLY A 31 -21.82 -4.33 12.90
CA GLY A 31 -22.29 -5.69 12.70
C GLY A 31 -22.27 -6.12 11.24
N PRO A 32 -23.00 -7.20 10.91
CA PRO A 32 -23.18 -7.62 9.52
C PRO A 32 -23.86 -6.52 8.69
N ALA A 33 -23.27 -6.20 7.55
CA ALA A 33 -23.73 -5.14 6.64
C ALA A 33 -23.94 -5.70 5.22
N PRO A 34 -24.94 -6.57 5.00
CA PRO A 34 -25.16 -7.25 3.72
C PRO A 34 -25.48 -6.29 2.57
N GLN A 35 -25.88 -5.06 2.87
CA GLN A 35 -26.14 -4.00 1.89
C GLN A 35 -24.84 -3.34 1.38
N ILE A 36 -23.70 -3.58 2.03
CA ILE A 36 -22.40 -3.06 1.61
C ILE A 36 -21.68 -4.09 0.74
N ASP A 37 -21.34 -3.70 -0.47
CA ASP A 37 -20.63 -4.55 -1.41
C ASP A 37 -19.14 -4.67 -1.00
N PRO A 38 -18.66 -5.84 -0.57
CA PRO A 38 -17.28 -6.01 -0.12
C PRO A 38 -16.25 -5.91 -1.25
N GLU A 39 -16.67 -5.93 -2.52
CA GLU A 39 -15.78 -5.70 -3.66
C GLU A 39 -15.48 -4.21 -3.85
N LYS A 40 -16.37 -3.33 -3.38
CA LYS A 40 -16.25 -1.87 -3.51
C LYS A 40 -15.74 -1.19 -2.24
N TYR A 41 -15.95 -1.80 -1.09
CA TYR A 41 -15.62 -1.21 0.20
C TYR A 41 -14.67 -2.09 1.00
N SER A 42 -13.65 -1.48 1.57
CA SER A 42 -12.89 -2.07 2.67
C SER A 42 -13.76 -2.04 3.92
N LEU A 43 -14.24 -3.21 4.35
CA LEU A 43 -15.20 -3.33 5.44
C LEU A 43 -14.47 -3.57 6.76
N TYR A 44 -14.68 -2.70 7.73
CA TYR A 44 -14.08 -2.80 9.05
C TYR A 44 -15.11 -2.60 10.17
N ARG A 45 -14.93 -3.34 11.27
CA ARG A 45 -15.64 -3.07 12.52
C ARG A 45 -14.97 -1.93 13.27
N TYR A 46 -15.74 -1.17 14.02
CA TYR A 46 -15.25 -0.07 14.84
C TYR A 46 -14.14 -0.49 15.79
N GLU A 47 -14.32 -1.63 16.48
CA GLU A 47 -13.34 -2.16 17.43
C GLU A 47 -12.00 -2.49 16.76
N ARG A 48 -12.06 -3.01 15.52
CA ARG A 48 -10.83 -3.31 14.77
C ARG A 48 -10.07 -2.04 14.39
N LEU A 49 -10.77 -0.98 13.98
CA LEU A 49 -10.16 0.31 13.69
C LEU A 49 -9.57 0.95 14.94
N GLN A 50 -10.29 0.91 16.07
CA GLN A 50 -9.76 1.37 17.36
C GLN A 50 -8.49 0.62 17.76
N ALA A 51 -8.45 -0.70 17.57
CA ALA A 51 -7.25 -1.51 17.83
C ALA A 51 -6.08 -1.08 16.94
N LEU A 52 -6.31 -0.87 15.63
CA LEU A 52 -5.28 -0.37 14.71
C LEU A 52 -4.74 1.01 15.11
N TRP A 53 -5.60 1.89 15.61
CA TRP A 53 -5.19 3.19 16.18
C TRP A 53 -4.29 3.03 17.38
N GLY A 54 -4.68 2.16 18.33
CA GLY A 54 -3.89 1.86 19.54
C GLY A 54 -2.56 1.16 19.24
N GLU A 55 -2.50 0.38 18.17
CA GLU A 55 -1.29 -0.30 17.71
C GLU A 55 -0.31 0.64 16.96
N GLY A 56 -0.75 1.83 16.55
CA GLY A 56 0.01 2.69 15.65
C GLY A 56 0.23 2.07 14.27
N ASN A 57 -0.75 1.29 13.80
CA ASN A 57 -0.66 0.54 12.56
C ASN A 57 -0.52 1.48 11.35
N PRO A 58 0.28 1.14 10.30
CA PRO A 58 0.41 1.96 9.10
C PRO A 58 -0.91 2.30 8.41
N PHE A 59 -1.90 1.39 8.44
CA PHE A 59 -3.21 1.67 7.88
C PHE A 59 -3.99 2.73 8.69
N ALA A 60 -3.88 2.72 10.03
CA ALA A 60 -4.46 3.78 10.88
C ALA A 60 -3.84 5.15 10.54
N TRP A 61 -2.53 5.23 10.40
CA TRP A 61 -1.83 6.44 9.97
C TRP A 61 -2.26 6.90 8.58
N HIS A 62 -2.44 5.96 7.65
CA HIS A 62 -2.94 6.25 6.31
C HIS A 62 -4.35 6.88 6.37
N LEU A 63 -5.27 6.27 7.09
CA LEU A 63 -6.62 6.78 7.26
C LEU A 63 -6.64 8.14 7.99
N HIS A 64 -5.81 8.29 9.03
CA HIS A 64 -5.74 9.55 9.78
C HIS A 64 -5.31 10.74 8.90
N LEU A 65 -4.34 10.52 8.01
CA LEU A 65 -3.76 11.58 7.17
C LEU A 65 -4.50 11.76 5.84
N GLU A 66 -5.09 10.73 5.30
CA GLU A 66 -5.60 10.70 3.93
C GLU A 66 -6.99 10.06 3.83
N SER A 67 -7.92 10.45 4.71
CA SER A 67 -9.32 10.08 4.58
C SER A 67 -10.25 11.29 4.67
N LYS A 68 -11.44 11.14 4.08
CA LYS A 68 -12.54 12.12 4.15
C LYS A 68 -13.85 11.41 4.43
N LEU A 69 -14.58 11.89 5.43
CA LEU A 69 -15.93 11.42 5.74
C LEU A 69 -16.88 11.73 4.57
N LEU A 70 -17.58 10.71 4.07
CA LEU A 70 -18.60 10.82 3.03
C LEU A 70 -20.00 10.65 3.60
N PHE A 71 -20.16 9.77 4.60
CA PHE A 71 -21.45 9.47 5.21
C PHE A 71 -21.28 9.10 6.69
N SER A 72 -22.22 9.56 7.51
CA SER A 72 -22.35 9.20 8.92
C SER A 72 -23.82 9.00 9.25
N SER A 73 -24.15 7.86 9.86
CA SER A 73 -25.52 7.55 10.28
C SER A 73 -25.96 8.31 11.54
N ASP A 74 -25.02 8.79 12.34
CA ASP A 74 -25.28 9.49 13.62
C ASP A 74 -24.78 10.94 13.64
N GLY A 75 -24.22 11.41 12.50
CA GLY A 75 -23.68 12.78 12.36
C GLY A 75 -22.31 13.00 12.99
N SER A 76 -21.69 11.96 13.58
CA SER A 76 -20.32 12.04 14.12
C SER A 76 -19.27 11.77 13.04
N ASP A 77 -18.01 12.13 13.32
CA ASP A 77 -16.85 11.72 12.52
C ASP A 77 -16.01 10.72 13.34
N PHE A 78 -16.31 9.43 13.21
CA PHE A 78 -15.70 8.39 14.02
C PHE A 78 -14.16 8.39 13.92
N LEU A 79 -13.57 8.48 12.72
CA LEU A 79 -12.10 8.49 12.57
C LEU A 79 -11.50 9.79 13.11
N GLY A 80 -12.16 10.92 12.89
CA GLY A 80 -11.76 12.21 13.46
C GLY A 80 -11.76 12.19 15.00
N ASP A 81 -12.78 11.58 15.61
CA ASP A 81 -12.94 11.45 17.06
C ASP A 81 -11.88 10.52 17.69
N LEU A 82 -11.28 9.58 16.94
CA LEU A 82 -10.16 8.76 17.42
C LEU A 82 -8.88 9.57 17.63
N GLY A 83 -8.76 10.74 17.00
CA GLY A 83 -7.56 11.57 17.08
C GLY A 83 -6.35 10.95 16.38
N VAL A 84 -5.15 11.25 16.89
CA VAL A 84 -3.89 10.80 16.32
C VAL A 84 -3.64 9.34 16.70
N PRO A 85 -3.29 8.44 15.76
CA PRO A 85 -2.89 7.08 16.08
C PRO A 85 -1.67 7.02 17.01
N ALA A 86 -1.52 5.94 17.76
CA ALA A 86 -0.32 5.68 18.53
C ALA A 86 0.93 5.69 17.65
N ARG A 87 2.08 5.94 18.25
CA ARG A 87 3.36 5.96 17.52
C ARG A 87 3.60 4.62 16.82
N TYR A 88 4.00 4.69 15.57
CA TYR A 88 4.44 3.51 14.81
C TYR A 88 5.79 3.02 15.35
N THR A 89 5.84 1.77 15.76
CA THR A 89 7.04 1.14 16.36
C THR A 89 7.48 -0.13 15.65
N ALA A 90 6.74 -0.59 14.66
CA ALA A 90 7.00 -1.84 13.93
C ALA A 90 7.90 -1.67 12.71
N GLY A 91 8.58 -0.53 12.55
CA GLY A 91 9.36 -0.19 11.35
C GLY A 91 10.37 -1.25 10.95
N ASP A 92 11.20 -1.71 11.90
CA ASP A 92 12.23 -2.72 11.63
C ASP A 92 11.63 -4.06 11.19
N SER A 93 10.59 -4.54 11.90
CA SER A 93 9.95 -5.81 11.59
C SER A 93 9.18 -5.76 10.27
N ASP A 94 8.48 -4.67 9.99
CA ASP A 94 7.75 -4.50 8.75
C ASP A 94 8.70 -4.35 7.55
N CYS A 95 9.77 -3.58 7.69
CA CYS A 95 10.81 -3.47 6.66
C CYS A 95 11.48 -4.83 6.40
N ALA A 96 11.78 -5.61 7.45
CA ALA A 96 12.34 -6.96 7.28
C ALA A 96 11.37 -7.89 6.54
N LYS A 97 10.07 -7.83 6.87
CA LYS A 97 9.01 -8.60 6.21
C LYS A 97 8.91 -8.27 4.72
N PHE A 98 8.92 -6.98 4.36
CA PHE A 98 8.83 -6.59 2.95
C PHE A 98 10.12 -6.87 2.18
N LYS A 99 11.29 -6.79 2.83
CA LYS A 99 12.54 -7.26 2.23
C LYS A 99 12.47 -8.76 1.91
N LEU A 100 11.99 -9.57 2.84
CA LEU A 100 11.83 -11.00 2.61
C LEU A 100 10.84 -11.32 1.47
N LEU A 101 9.72 -10.57 1.39
CA LEU A 101 8.77 -10.70 0.29
C LEU A 101 9.43 -10.39 -1.07
N PHE A 102 10.26 -9.35 -1.13
CA PHE A 102 11.02 -9.02 -2.32
C PHE A 102 12.00 -10.14 -2.69
N ASP A 103 12.83 -10.57 -1.76
CA ASP A 103 13.86 -11.60 -1.99
C ASP A 103 13.23 -12.91 -2.49
N ASN A 104 12.16 -13.36 -1.86
CA ASN A 104 11.44 -14.57 -2.28
C ASN A 104 10.83 -14.44 -3.68
N SER A 105 10.25 -13.30 -4.00
CA SER A 105 9.63 -13.07 -5.31
C SER A 105 10.68 -12.95 -6.42
N TYR A 106 11.80 -12.29 -6.12
CA TYR A 106 12.93 -12.16 -7.03
C TYR A 106 13.58 -13.52 -7.33
N GLU A 107 13.77 -14.35 -6.32
CA GLU A 107 14.31 -15.70 -6.52
C GLU A 107 13.34 -16.58 -7.31
N ALA A 108 12.06 -16.54 -7.00
CA ALA A 108 11.05 -17.33 -7.70
C ALA A 108 10.95 -16.99 -9.20
N ILE A 109 10.98 -15.71 -9.57
CA ILE A 109 10.91 -15.29 -10.99
C ILE A 109 12.18 -15.69 -11.77
N ARG A 110 13.32 -15.80 -11.10
CA ARG A 110 14.57 -16.26 -11.72
C ARG A 110 14.60 -17.76 -11.97
N GLN A 111 13.93 -18.52 -11.11
CA GLN A 111 13.85 -19.99 -11.25
C GLN A 111 12.82 -20.44 -12.28
N SER A 112 11.76 -19.68 -12.47
CA SER A 112 10.69 -20.01 -13.40
C SER A 112 9.98 -18.76 -13.90
N THR A 113 9.67 -18.72 -15.20
CA THR A 113 8.85 -17.66 -15.78
C THR A 113 7.34 -17.84 -15.55
N ASN A 114 6.96 -18.96 -14.94
CA ASN A 114 5.57 -19.19 -14.57
C ASN A 114 5.17 -18.15 -13.51
N SER A 115 3.99 -17.55 -13.67
CA SER A 115 3.47 -16.53 -12.76
C SER A 115 4.32 -15.26 -12.63
N SER A 116 5.09 -14.90 -13.67
CA SER A 116 5.94 -13.71 -13.66
C SER A 116 5.19 -12.44 -13.25
N THR A 117 3.98 -12.22 -13.77
CA THR A 117 3.13 -11.08 -13.39
C THR A 117 2.87 -11.05 -11.89
N PHE A 118 2.58 -12.19 -11.26
CA PHE A 118 2.39 -12.27 -9.82
C PHE A 118 3.65 -11.92 -9.05
N HIS A 119 4.81 -12.45 -9.44
CA HIS A 119 6.07 -12.17 -8.77
C HIS A 119 6.50 -10.71 -8.92
N LEU A 120 6.33 -10.10 -10.10
CA LEU A 120 6.54 -8.66 -10.31
C LEU A 120 5.60 -7.82 -9.44
N SER A 121 4.34 -8.22 -9.32
CA SER A 121 3.35 -7.61 -8.43
C SER A 121 3.79 -7.65 -6.96
N CYS A 122 4.30 -8.80 -6.50
CA CYS A 122 4.81 -8.96 -5.13
C CYS A 122 6.06 -8.11 -4.89
N MET A 123 6.97 -8.01 -5.87
CA MET A 123 8.12 -7.12 -5.78
C MET A 123 7.72 -5.66 -5.70
N PHE A 124 6.74 -5.22 -6.51
CA PHE A 124 6.20 -3.87 -6.41
C PHE A 124 5.62 -3.58 -5.02
N LEU A 125 4.77 -4.49 -4.51
CA LEU A 125 4.18 -4.36 -3.18
C LEU A 125 5.25 -4.25 -2.10
N ALA A 126 6.28 -5.09 -2.18
CA ALA A 126 7.39 -5.10 -1.23
C ALA A 126 8.15 -3.76 -1.23
N VAL A 127 8.53 -3.27 -2.40
CA VAL A 127 9.30 -2.02 -2.56
C VAL A 127 8.49 -0.82 -2.08
N ARG A 128 7.22 -0.72 -2.49
CA ARG A 128 6.31 0.34 -2.06
C ARG A 128 6.10 0.35 -0.56
N ASN A 129 5.75 -0.78 0.02
CA ASN A 129 5.45 -0.85 1.45
C ASN A 129 6.69 -0.69 2.32
N PHE A 130 7.87 -1.16 1.85
CA PHE A 130 9.14 -0.89 2.51
C PHE A 130 9.39 0.61 2.62
N ALA A 131 9.25 1.35 1.52
CA ALA A 131 9.40 2.81 1.51
C ALA A 131 8.39 3.51 2.43
N THR A 132 7.14 3.06 2.43
CA THR A 132 6.10 3.59 3.30
C THR A 132 6.43 3.36 4.79
N CYS A 133 6.80 2.14 5.17
CA CYS A 133 7.17 1.82 6.55
C CYS A 133 8.42 2.60 7.00
N HIS A 134 9.42 2.71 6.14
CA HIS A 134 10.61 3.53 6.41
C HIS A 134 10.24 5.00 6.66
N SER A 135 9.48 5.62 5.75
CA SER A 135 9.06 7.02 5.87
C SER A 135 8.20 7.28 7.11
N LEU A 136 7.33 6.33 7.46
CA LEU A 136 6.51 6.39 8.66
C LEU A 136 7.37 6.31 9.93
N SER A 137 8.42 5.47 9.96
CA SER A 137 9.37 5.39 11.06
C SER A 137 10.12 6.71 11.30
N LEU A 138 10.34 7.48 10.23
CA LEU A 138 10.96 8.81 10.29
C LEU A 138 9.96 9.93 10.62
N GLY A 139 8.68 9.62 10.82
CA GLY A 139 7.63 10.61 11.14
C GLY A 139 7.14 11.45 9.97
N SER A 140 7.51 11.08 8.73
CA SER A 140 7.09 11.77 7.50
C SER A 140 6.52 10.76 6.50
N PRO A 141 5.37 10.12 6.78
CA PRO A 141 4.85 9.01 6.02
C PRO A 141 4.46 9.39 4.58
N ILE A 142 4.82 8.53 3.65
CA ILE A 142 4.49 8.64 2.23
C ILE A 142 3.73 7.38 1.83
N PHE A 143 2.42 7.52 1.56
CA PHE A 143 1.53 6.43 1.19
C PHE A 143 1.32 6.29 -0.32
N SER A 144 1.92 7.17 -1.10
CA SER A 144 1.83 7.14 -2.56
C SER A 144 2.34 5.80 -3.14
N ARG A 145 1.75 5.42 -4.27
CA ARG A 145 2.24 4.33 -5.14
C ARG A 145 3.70 4.52 -5.53
N THR A 146 4.14 5.78 -5.65
CA THR A 146 5.50 6.17 -6.00
C THR A 146 6.40 6.42 -4.78
N SER A 147 6.01 6.00 -3.58
CA SER A 147 6.80 6.19 -2.36
C SER A 147 8.28 5.78 -2.50
N PRO A 148 8.67 4.72 -3.24
CA PRO A 148 10.09 4.39 -3.44
C PRO A 148 10.89 5.48 -4.16
N LEU A 149 10.24 6.28 -4.99
CA LEU A 149 10.86 7.37 -5.74
C LEU A 149 10.87 8.70 -4.96
N LEU A 150 10.15 8.76 -3.84
CA LEU A 150 9.96 9.97 -3.02
C LEU A 150 10.71 9.95 -1.70
N VAL A 151 11.05 8.78 -1.16
CA VAL A 151 11.89 8.67 0.04
C VAL A 151 13.34 9.10 -0.24
N SER A 152 14.10 9.40 0.82
CA SER A 152 15.51 9.78 0.69
C SER A 152 16.41 8.79 1.44
N PRO A 153 17.39 8.18 0.76
CA PRO A 153 17.63 8.21 -0.69
C PRO A 153 16.53 7.48 -1.48
N ARG A 154 16.16 8.04 -2.62
CA ARG A 154 15.17 7.42 -3.53
C ARG A 154 15.72 6.15 -4.18
N LEU A 155 14.82 5.25 -4.56
CA LEU A 155 15.18 4.13 -5.42
C LEU A 155 15.58 4.66 -6.80
N ASP A 156 16.81 4.35 -7.23
CA ASP A 156 17.27 4.61 -8.58
C ASP A 156 16.91 3.42 -9.47
N ILE A 157 15.83 3.55 -10.21
CA ILE A 157 15.28 2.54 -11.10
C ILE A 157 14.82 3.22 -12.39
N ASP A 158 15.00 2.53 -13.51
CA ASP A 158 14.48 2.99 -14.79
C ASP A 158 12.96 3.21 -14.74
N PRO A 159 12.42 4.35 -15.21
CA PRO A 159 10.98 4.64 -15.19
C PRO A 159 10.12 3.61 -15.92
N VAL A 160 10.64 3.00 -17.00
CA VAL A 160 9.93 1.94 -17.75
C VAL A 160 9.82 0.70 -16.88
N ALA A 161 10.91 0.28 -16.21
CA ALA A 161 10.90 -0.86 -15.30
C ALA A 161 9.96 -0.63 -14.12
N PHE A 162 9.94 0.57 -13.52
CA PHE A 162 8.99 0.90 -12.46
C PHE A 162 7.54 0.86 -12.95
N SER A 163 7.27 1.32 -14.16
CA SER A 163 5.95 1.23 -14.79
C SER A 163 5.51 -0.22 -15.01
N ILE A 164 6.43 -1.11 -15.43
CA ILE A 164 6.15 -2.54 -15.58
C ILE A 164 5.73 -3.16 -14.23
N LEU A 165 6.46 -2.87 -13.16
CA LEU A 165 6.11 -3.33 -11.80
C LEU A 165 4.73 -2.85 -11.35
N THR A 166 4.41 -1.58 -11.60
CA THR A 166 3.10 -0.99 -11.28
C THR A 166 1.98 -1.67 -12.08
N ARG A 167 2.19 -1.90 -13.38
CA ARG A 167 1.24 -2.59 -14.25
C ARG A 167 1.03 -4.04 -13.81
N ALA A 168 2.09 -4.73 -13.42
CA ALA A 168 2.00 -6.08 -12.86
C ALA A 168 1.11 -6.12 -11.61
N ARG A 169 1.20 -5.10 -10.76
CA ARG A 169 0.34 -4.98 -9.57
C ARG A 169 -1.13 -4.85 -9.94
N LEU A 170 -1.46 -3.98 -10.90
CA LEU A 170 -2.83 -3.78 -11.37
C LEU A 170 -3.40 -5.05 -12.02
N LEU A 171 -2.64 -5.70 -12.88
CA LEU A 171 -3.04 -6.98 -13.52
C LEU A 171 -3.30 -8.07 -12.47
N SER A 172 -2.39 -8.24 -11.51
CA SER A 172 -2.47 -9.29 -10.51
C SER A 172 -3.61 -9.10 -9.51
N THR A 173 -3.98 -7.85 -9.18
CA THR A 173 -4.98 -7.55 -8.15
C THR A 173 -6.34 -7.21 -8.70
N ARG A 174 -6.43 -6.70 -9.94
CA ARG A 174 -7.67 -6.19 -10.54
C ARG A 174 -7.99 -6.81 -11.90
N GLY A 175 -7.07 -7.60 -12.46
CA GLY A 175 -7.21 -8.14 -13.81
C GLY A 175 -7.27 -7.07 -14.90
N TYR A 176 -6.74 -5.88 -14.62
CA TYR A 176 -6.83 -4.71 -15.50
C TYR A 176 -5.46 -4.30 -16.03
N GLY A 177 -5.39 -4.00 -17.31
CA GLY A 177 -4.19 -3.54 -18.01
C GLY A 177 -3.72 -4.50 -19.11
N GLU A 178 -2.68 -4.08 -19.82
CA GLU A 178 -2.05 -4.90 -20.87
C GLU A 178 -1.16 -5.98 -20.25
N ASN A 179 -1.13 -7.15 -20.87
CA ASN A 179 -0.24 -8.24 -20.50
C ASN A 179 1.23 -7.80 -20.54
N ILE A 180 2.02 -8.31 -19.63
CA ILE A 180 3.46 -8.04 -19.59
C ILE A 180 4.18 -9.03 -20.49
N MET A 181 4.95 -8.50 -21.44
CA MET A 181 5.67 -9.29 -22.42
C MET A 181 7.01 -9.79 -21.86
N GLN A 182 7.62 -10.81 -22.49
CA GLN A 182 8.85 -11.45 -22.00
C GLN A 182 10.06 -10.50 -21.95
N ASP A 183 10.18 -9.59 -22.89
CA ASP A 183 11.23 -8.56 -22.92
C ASP A 183 11.04 -7.52 -21.81
N GLU A 184 9.80 -7.18 -21.47
CA GLU A 184 9.47 -6.34 -20.33
C GLU A 184 9.80 -7.03 -19.00
N ILE A 185 9.50 -8.32 -18.88
CA ILE A 185 9.89 -9.13 -17.70
C ILE A 185 11.40 -9.11 -17.53
N ALA A 186 12.16 -9.35 -18.61
CA ALA A 186 13.61 -9.33 -18.58
C ALA A 186 14.16 -7.96 -18.17
N THR A 187 13.57 -6.87 -18.68
CA THR A 187 13.92 -5.50 -18.31
C THR A 187 13.67 -5.26 -16.82
N ALA A 188 12.50 -5.61 -16.32
CA ALA A 188 12.18 -5.44 -14.91
C ALA A 188 13.12 -6.23 -13.99
N ILE A 189 13.39 -7.50 -14.30
CA ILE A 189 14.30 -8.36 -13.52
C ILE A 189 15.70 -7.76 -13.44
N LYS A 190 16.21 -7.20 -14.53
CA LYS A 190 17.51 -6.55 -14.57
C LYS A 190 17.54 -5.32 -13.64
N GLU A 191 16.56 -4.45 -13.74
CA GLU A 191 16.55 -3.17 -13.02
C GLU A 191 16.30 -3.34 -11.51
N VAL A 192 15.50 -4.33 -11.09
CA VAL A 192 15.24 -4.56 -9.67
C VAL A 192 16.45 -5.12 -8.90
N THR A 193 17.54 -5.43 -9.57
CA THR A 193 18.81 -5.84 -8.91
C THR A 193 19.37 -4.76 -7.99
N ALA A 194 18.99 -3.50 -8.18
CA ALA A 194 19.37 -2.38 -7.32
C ALA A 194 18.60 -2.34 -5.99
N VAL A 195 17.44 -2.98 -5.92
CA VAL A 195 16.51 -2.90 -4.78
C VAL A 195 17.11 -3.38 -3.46
N PRO A 196 17.78 -4.54 -3.37
CA PRO A 196 18.34 -5.01 -2.09
C PRO A 196 19.34 -4.03 -1.47
N GLN A 197 20.22 -3.44 -2.28
CA GLN A 197 21.20 -2.44 -1.81
C GLN A 197 20.48 -1.17 -1.35
N TRP A 198 19.47 -0.71 -2.08
CA TRP A 198 18.67 0.45 -1.67
C TRP A 198 17.95 0.21 -0.35
N MET A 199 17.32 -0.95 -0.16
CA MET A 199 16.68 -1.32 1.11
C MET A 199 17.67 -1.35 2.27
N GLN A 200 18.87 -1.87 2.04
CA GLN A 200 19.94 -1.86 3.05
C GLN A 200 20.37 -0.44 3.40
N THR A 201 20.51 0.42 2.40
CA THR A 201 20.86 1.82 2.59
C THR A 201 19.82 2.55 3.43
N LEU A 202 18.53 2.40 3.12
CA LEU A 202 17.45 3.02 3.92
C LEU A 202 17.47 2.57 5.38
N ARG A 203 17.75 1.30 5.66
CA ARG A 203 17.83 0.80 7.04
C ARG A 203 18.99 1.39 7.84
N SER A 204 20.06 1.84 7.20
CA SER A 204 21.18 2.49 7.90
C SER A 204 20.88 3.93 8.31
N TYR A 205 19.78 4.51 7.87
CA TYR A 205 19.31 5.85 8.27
C TYR A 205 18.21 5.81 9.35
N GLN A 206 17.88 4.66 9.90
CA GLN A 206 16.99 4.51 11.06
C GLN A 206 17.84 4.51 12.34
#